data_1384b1adf3b63e3d3d2ced1a03e25f21
#
_entry.id   1384b1adf3b63e3d3d2ced1a03e25f21
#
_cell.length_a   1.000
_cell.length_b   1.000
_cell.length_c   1.000
_cell.angle_alpha   90.00
_cell.angle_beta   90.00
_cell.angle_gamma   90.00
#
_symmetry.space_group_name_H-M   'P 1'
#
loop_
_entity.id
_entity.type
_entity.pdbx_description
1 polymer ?
#
loop_
_entity_poly.entity_id
_entity_poly.type
_entity_poly.pdbx_seq_one_letter_code
_entity_poly.pdbx_strand_id
1 'polypeptide(L)'
;MKITDAGRRRIGTAICWLAVAPGAGWALARVAGLDRGALVQLLAFTPYALLGSLVPLLLALALRRRWPAVVAAVVTTTLVAVVAPRALPSTQPAVTGPTVRLLTANLLAGAADPAAVVDLVRTEQVDVLVVQEFTPSAQAELDRLGLDRLLPYRHLNPVVGTPGSGLYARHPISGGGIRTLRGAWGFTQAYATVAVPGAPEVRVESAHPAAPYALDQNGYWRTDLAAQPPATPQGALSILAGDFNATLDHGPLRALLRTGYVDAAAAVGAGLVGTWGPYDGDRIPPVTIDHVLVDRRIAVRDVSVRPLPGSDHRMILAELALPHALPRP
;
A
#
# COMPACT_ATOMS: atom_id res chain seq x y z
N MET A 1 42.68 -36.52 -3.32
CA MET A 1 41.70 -37.03 -4.33
C MET A 1 41.38 -35.84 -5.27
N LYS A 2 41.84 -35.89 -6.52
CA LYS A 2 41.57 -34.76 -7.48
C LYS A 2 40.16 -34.97 -8.07
N ILE A 3 39.33 -33.97 -7.89
CA ILE A 3 37.96 -34.00 -8.49
C ILE A 3 38.14 -33.96 -10.02
N THR A 4 37.52 -34.90 -10.73
CA THR A 4 37.51 -34.92 -12.20
C THR A 4 36.75 -33.76 -12.78
N ASP A 5 37.03 -33.39 -14.05
CA ASP A 5 36.30 -32.27 -14.72
C ASP A 5 34.80 -32.55 -14.84
N ALA A 6 34.40 -33.81 -15.03
CA ALA A 6 32.98 -34.21 -14.98
C ALA A 6 32.39 -34.02 -13.58
N GLY A 7 33.15 -34.31 -12.51
CA GLY A 7 32.74 -34.07 -11.14
C GLY A 7 32.53 -32.59 -10.85
N ARG A 8 33.47 -31.73 -11.26
CA ARG A 8 33.37 -30.26 -11.14
C ARG A 8 32.15 -29.70 -11.89
N ARG A 9 31.86 -30.24 -13.08
CA ARG A 9 30.66 -29.85 -13.84
C ARG A 9 29.36 -30.22 -13.13
N ARG A 10 29.27 -31.41 -12.54
CA ARG A 10 28.08 -31.85 -11.79
C ARG A 10 27.87 -30.98 -10.54
N ILE A 11 28.93 -30.74 -9.78
CA ILE A 11 28.88 -29.87 -8.58
C ILE A 11 28.41 -28.46 -8.97
N GLY A 12 29.01 -27.84 -9.99
CA GLY A 12 28.60 -26.50 -10.43
C GLY A 12 27.14 -26.44 -10.91
N THR A 13 26.62 -27.50 -11.53
CA THR A 13 25.20 -27.59 -11.93
C THR A 13 24.30 -27.70 -10.70
N ALA A 14 24.64 -28.52 -9.70
CA ALA A 14 23.89 -28.66 -8.46
C ALA A 14 23.83 -27.32 -7.69
N ILE A 15 24.95 -26.61 -7.59
CA ILE A 15 25.02 -25.28 -6.97
C ILE A 15 24.08 -24.31 -7.67
N CYS A 16 24.07 -24.27 -9.01
CA CYS A 16 23.16 -23.41 -9.76
C CYS A 16 21.69 -23.74 -9.49
N TRP A 17 21.31 -25.02 -9.44
CA TRP A 17 19.93 -25.41 -9.12
C TRP A 17 19.52 -25.04 -7.70
N LEU A 18 20.41 -25.24 -6.72
CA LEU A 18 20.16 -24.83 -5.33
C LEU A 18 20.02 -23.32 -5.21
N ALA A 19 20.79 -22.55 -5.99
CA ALA A 19 20.70 -21.09 -6.00
C ALA A 19 19.40 -20.58 -6.67
N VAL A 20 18.91 -21.26 -7.72
CA VAL A 20 17.70 -20.88 -8.46
C VAL A 20 16.42 -21.23 -7.70
N ALA A 21 16.41 -22.34 -6.96
CA ALA A 21 15.22 -22.92 -6.35
C ALA A 21 14.44 -21.95 -5.43
N PRO A 22 15.06 -21.14 -4.55
CA PRO A 22 14.34 -20.15 -3.73
C PRO A 22 13.60 -19.11 -4.56
N GLY A 23 14.26 -18.55 -5.57
CA GLY A 23 13.64 -17.57 -6.47
C GLY A 23 12.50 -18.16 -7.28
N ALA A 24 12.62 -19.40 -7.73
CA ALA A 24 11.55 -20.11 -8.44
C ALA A 24 10.35 -20.37 -7.53
N GLY A 25 10.58 -20.81 -6.29
CA GLY A 25 9.52 -20.95 -5.28
C GLY A 25 8.82 -19.62 -5.00
N TRP A 26 9.58 -18.53 -4.88
CA TRP A 26 9.03 -17.18 -4.69
C TRP A 26 8.16 -16.72 -5.86
N ALA A 27 8.68 -16.79 -7.08
CA ALA A 27 7.94 -16.41 -8.28
C ALA A 27 6.64 -17.21 -8.41
N LEU A 28 6.70 -18.54 -8.16
CA LEU A 28 5.52 -19.40 -8.15
C LEU A 28 4.51 -18.97 -7.09
N ALA A 29 4.96 -18.77 -5.84
CA ALA A 29 4.09 -18.33 -4.74
C ALA A 29 3.40 -17.01 -5.06
N ARG A 30 4.16 -16.02 -5.60
CA ARG A 30 3.64 -14.71 -5.99
C ARG A 30 2.60 -14.79 -7.11
N VAL A 31 2.86 -15.56 -8.16
CA VAL A 31 1.96 -15.67 -9.32
C VAL A 31 0.71 -16.46 -8.96
N ALA A 32 0.87 -17.57 -8.23
CA ALA A 32 -0.23 -18.42 -7.80
C ALA A 32 -1.06 -17.83 -6.64
N GLY A 33 -0.63 -16.73 -6.02
CA GLY A 33 -1.33 -16.11 -4.89
C GLY A 33 -1.31 -16.99 -3.64
N LEU A 34 -0.16 -17.62 -3.35
CA LEU A 34 0.00 -18.50 -2.19
C LEU A 34 0.32 -17.69 -0.91
N ASP A 35 -0.51 -16.72 -0.57
CA ASP A 35 -0.37 -15.88 0.62
C ASP A 35 -0.81 -16.67 1.87
N ARG A 36 0.00 -17.61 2.33
CA ARG A 36 -0.29 -18.47 3.49
C ARG A 36 0.96 -18.69 4.34
N GLY A 37 0.77 -18.85 5.65
CA GLY A 37 1.88 -19.05 6.58
C GLY A 37 2.92 -17.93 6.43
N ALA A 38 4.19 -18.26 6.51
CA ALA A 38 5.30 -17.30 6.39
C ALA A 38 5.39 -16.60 5.02
N LEU A 39 4.71 -17.13 3.97
CA LEU A 39 4.69 -16.47 2.67
C LEU A 39 3.94 -15.14 2.71
N VAL A 40 3.04 -14.91 3.66
CA VAL A 40 2.38 -13.61 3.83
C VAL A 40 3.42 -12.53 4.13
N GLN A 41 4.29 -12.75 5.12
CA GLN A 41 5.33 -11.77 5.47
C GLN A 41 6.43 -11.70 4.39
N LEU A 42 6.83 -12.84 3.83
CA LEU A 42 7.89 -12.89 2.82
C LEU A 42 7.52 -12.17 1.53
N LEU A 43 6.30 -12.35 1.01
CA LEU A 43 5.88 -11.75 -0.26
C LEU A 43 5.90 -10.22 -0.25
N ALA A 44 5.86 -9.57 0.91
CA ALA A 44 6.07 -8.13 1.03
C ALA A 44 7.41 -7.67 0.41
N PHE A 45 8.41 -8.55 0.43
CA PHE A 45 9.77 -8.28 -0.04
C PHE A 45 10.02 -8.71 -1.50
N THR A 46 8.99 -8.89 -2.30
CA THR A 46 9.12 -9.32 -3.72
C THR A 46 10.02 -8.40 -4.56
N PRO A 47 10.04 -7.06 -4.39
CA PRO A 47 11.01 -6.21 -5.11
C PRO A 47 12.47 -6.57 -4.81
N TYR A 48 12.77 -6.95 -3.57
CA TYR A 48 14.13 -7.40 -3.18
C TYR A 48 14.43 -8.80 -3.67
N ALA A 49 13.42 -9.69 -3.72
CA ALA A 49 13.58 -11.02 -4.33
C ALA A 49 13.88 -10.93 -5.83
N LEU A 50 13.31 -9.92 -6.53
CA LEU A 50 13.70 -9.61 -7.91
C LEU A 50 15.19 -9.29 -8.02
N LEU A 51 15.71 -8.39 -7.19
CA LEU A 51 17.14 -8.06 -7.21
C LEU A 51 17.99 -9.29 -6.86
N GLY A 52 17.59 -10.07 -5.87
CA GLY A 52 18.25 -11.31 -5.48
C GLY A 52 18.27 -12.37 -6.59
N SER A 53 17.26 -12.39 -7.46
CA SER A 53 17.16 -13.35 -8.57
C SER A 53 18.23 -13.17 -9.66
N LEU A 54 18.87 -11.99 -9.70
CA LEU A 54 19.99 -11.73 -10.63
C LEU A 54 21.23 -12.56 -10.27
N VAL A 55 21.45 -12.84 -8.98
CA VAL A 55 22.64 -13.59 -8.52
C VAL A 55 22.68 -15.01 -9.10
N PRO A 56 21.63 -15.87 -8.95
CA PRO A 56 21.66 -17.19 -9.57
C PRO A 56 21.66 -17.15 -11.10
N LEU A 57 21.06 -16.13 -11.72
CA LEU A 57 21.14 -15.95 -13.18
C LEU A 57 22.58 -15.71 -13.62
N LEU A 58 23.27 -14.73 -13.04
CA LEU A 58 24.66 -14.42 -13.37
C LEU A 58 25.60 -15.60 -13.05
N LEU A 59 25.38 -16.30 -11.94
CA LEU A 59 26.15 -17.49 -11.58
C LEU A 59 26.01 -18.60 -12.62
N ALA A 60 24.78 -18.91 -13.04
CA ALA A 60 24.51 -19.94 -14.04
C ALA A 60 25.11 -19.59 -15.41
N LEU A 61 25.06 -18.32 -15.80
CA LEU A 61 25.70 -17.81 -17.03
C LEU A 61 27.24 -17.91 -16.95
N ALA A 62 27.84 -17.47 -15.85
CA ALA A 62 29.29 -17.54 -15.62
C ALA A 62 29.82 -18.98 -15.65
N LEU A 63 29.09 -19.89 -15.02
CA LEU A 63 29.42 -21.33 -15.01
C LEU A 63 28.97 -22.04 -16.31
N ARG A 64 28.36 -21.35 -17.26
CA ARG A 64 27.87 -21.88 -18.55
C ARG A 64 26.92 -23.06 -18.36
N ARG A 65 25.98 -22.96 -17.39
CA ARG A 65 24.98 -23.97 -17.08
C ARG A 65 23.64 -23.62 -17.74
N ARG A 66 23.43 -24.05 -19.00
CA ARG A 66 22.31 -23.63 -19.85
C ARG A 66 20.93 -23.77 -19.17
N TRP A 67 20.60 -24.94 -18.59
CA TRP A 67 19.28 -25.16 -18.01
C TRP A 67 19.02 -24.35 -16.73
N PRO A 68 19.93 -24.31 -15.74
CA PRO A 68 19.80 -23.37 -14.63
C PRO A 68 19.72 -21.91 -15.08
N ALA A 69 20.47 -21.51 -16.11
CA ALA A 69 20.41 -20.14 -16.64
C ALA A 69 19.03 -19.83 -17.27
N VAL A 70 18.47 -20.76 -18.05
CA VAL A 70 17.12 -20.60 -18.62
C VAL A 70 16.07 -20.46 -17.52
N VAL A 71 16.08 -21.34 -16.50
CA VAL A 71 15.12 -21.23 -15.40
C VAL A 71 15.32 -19.96 -14.60
N ALA A 72 16.56 -19.59 -14.29
CA ALA A 72 16.84 -18.29 -13.62
C ALA A 72 16.36 -17.09 -14.44
N ALA A 73 16.55 -17.11 -15.75
CA ALA A 73 16.05 -16.06 -16.64
C ALA A 73 14.50 -15.97 -16.61
N VAL A 74 13.81 -17.13 -16.66
CA VAL A 74 12.35 -17.17 -16.56
C VAL A 74 11.88 -16.60 -15.21
N VAL A 75 12.52 -17.01 -14.09
CA VAL A 75 12.22 -16.47 -12.75
C VAL A 75 12.41 -14.96 -12.70
N THR A 76 13.56 -14.46 -13.14
CA THR A 76 13.85 -13.03 -13.13
C THR A 76 12.87 -12.25 -14.00
N THR A 77 12.57 -12.74 -15.23
CA THR A 77 11.59 -12.10 -16.11
C THR A 77 10.19 -12.08 -15.50
N THR A 78 9.78 -13.15 -14.83
CA THR A 78 8.50 -13.21 -14.12
C THR A 78 8.44 -12.17 -13.00
N LEU A 79 9.50 -12.05 -12.19
CA LEU A 79 9.57 -11.05 -11.14
C LEU A 79 9.63 -9.62 -11.70
N VAL A 80 10.36 -9.38 -12.80
CA VAL A 80 10.33 -8.10 -13.50
C VAL A 80 8.92 -7.76 -13.96
N ALA A 81 8.20 -8.70 -14.57
CA ALA A 81 6.85 -8.46 -15.09
C ALA A 81 5.84 -8.06 -13.99
N VAL A 82 6.02 -8.51 -12.74
CA VAL A 82 5.12 -8.17 -11.64
C VAL A 82 5.58 -6.95 -10.82
N VAL A 83 6.86 -6.58 -10.88
CA VAL A 83 7.42 -5.47 -10.08
C VAL A 83 7.61 -4.21 -10.92
N ALA A 84 8.20 -4.30 -12.11
CA ALA A 84 8.59 -3.14 -12.92
C ALA A 84 7.41 -2.22 -13.31
N PRO A 85 6.18 -2.70 -13.57
CA PRO A 85 5.05 -1.81 -13.88
C PRO A 85 4.76 -0.76 -12.79
N ARG A 86 5.14 -1.02 -11.53
CA ARG A 86 4.94 -0.09 -10.41
C ARG A 86 5.90 1.11 -10.43
N ALA A 87 6.99 1.00 -11.18
CA ALA A 87 7.98 2.06 -11.38
C ALA A 87 7.75 2.86 -12.67
N LEU A 88 6.69 2.57 -13.41
CA LEU A 88 6.38 3.20 -14.69
C LEU A 88 4.97 3.82 -14.62
N PRO A 89 4.81 5.10 -15.03
CA PRO A 89 3.49 5.70 -15.09
C PRO A 89 2.55 4.91 -16.02
N SER A 90 1.31 4.75 -15.61
CA SER A 90 0.27 4.11 -16.39
C SER A 90 -0.62 5.14 -17.10
N THR A 91 -1.35 4.71 -18.12
CA THR A 91 -2.34 5.56 -18.76
C THR A 91 -3.43 5.96 -17.78
N GLN A 92 -3.65 7.26 -17.62
CA GLN A 92 -4.66 7.83 -16.74
C GLN A 92 -5.94 8.16 -17.53
N PRO A 93 -7.13 8.10 -16.88
CA PRO A 93 -8.34 8.57 -17.52
C PRO A 93 -8.23 10.07 -17.86
N ALA A 94 -8.81 10.47 -18.99
CA ALA A 94 -8.83 11.87 -19.42
C ALA A 94 -9.87 12.67 -18.60
N VAL A 95 -9.52 12.98 -17.36
CA VAL A 95 -10.38 13.69 -16.40
C VAL A 95 -9.86 15.11 -16.20
N THR A 96 -10.74 16.09 -16.30
CA THR A 96 -10.44 17.53 -16.21
C THR A 96 -11.22 18.25 -15.09
N GLY A 97 -11.92 17.51 -14.26
CA GLY A 97 -12.69 18.07 -13.14
C GLY A 97 -11.84 18.54 -11.96
N PRO A 98 -12.47 18.85 -10.82
CA PRO A 98 -11.78 19.40 -9.66
C PRO A 98 -10.66 18.50 -9.15
N THR A 99 -9.60 19.13 -8.66
CA THR A 99 -8.49 18.44 -7.99
C THR A 99 -8.78 18.32 -6.50
N VAL A 100 -8.44 17.17 -5.92
CA VAL A 100 -8.49 16.88 -4.48
C VAL A 100 -7.12 16.41 -4.02
N ARG A 101 -6.60 17.01 -2.97
CA ARG A 101 -5.38 16.55 -2.29
C ARG A 101 -5.74 15.74 -1.06
N LEU A 102 -5.39 14.47 -1.10
CA LEU A 102 -5.65 13.51 -0.03
C LEU A 102 -4.34 13.12 0.65
N LEU A 103 -4.33 13.21 1.98
CA LEU A 103 -3.23 12.76 2.83
C LEU A 103 -3.66 11.57 3.67
N THR A 104 -2.82 10.55 3.77
CA THR A 104 -2.99 9.46 4.74
C THR A 104 -1.77 9.33 5.64
N ALA A 105 -1.99 9.04 6.92
CA ALA A 105 -0.96 8.92 7.94
C ALA A 105 -1.33 7.87 9.00
N ASN A 106 -0.49 6.84 9.16
CA ASN A 106 -0.54 5.97 10.35
C ASN A 106 0.26 6.63 11.47
N LEU A 107 -0.39 6.89 12.62
CA LEU A 107 0.16 7.69 13.72
C LEU A 107 0.92 6.87 14.76
N LEU A 108 1.18 5.58 14.53
CA LEU A 108 1.87 4.67 15.46
C LEU A 108 1.31 4.79 16.90
N ALA A 109 0.06 4.35 17.11
CA ALA A 109 -0.64 4.48 18.41
C ALA A 109 -0.58 5.91 19.00
N GLY A 110 -0.54 6.92 18.13
CA GLY A 110 -0.48 8.33 18.51
C GLY A 110 0.92 8.86 18.85
N ALA A 111 1.99 8.11 18.56
CA ALA A 111 3.38 8.54 18.83
C ALA A 111 3.95 9.48 17.75
N ALA A 112 3.33 9.52 16.57
CA ALA A 112 3.75 10.40 15.48
C ALA A 112 3.70 11.88 15.87
N ASP A 113 4.62 12.68 15.32
CA ASP A 113 4.63 14.14 15.52
C ASP A 113 3.40 14.80 14.86
N PRO A 114 2.42 15.30 15.65
CA PRO A 114 1.23 15.93 15.11
C PRO A 114 1.52 17.26 14.40
N ALA A 115 2.63 17.95 14.74
CA ALA A 115 3.01 19.18 14.05
C ALA A 115 3.38 18.91 12.60
N ALA A 116 4.11 17.82 12.31
CA ALA A 116 4.45 17.44 10.95
C ALA A 116 3.19 17.19 10.09
N VAL A 117 2.15 16.56 10.66
CA VAL A 117 0.87 16.34 9.98
C VAL A 117 0.18 17.67 9.68
N VAL A 118 0.02 18.53 10.69
CA VAL A 118 -0.70 19.82 10.53
C VAL A 118 0.04 20.77 9.57
N ASP A 119 1.36 20.80 9.64
CA ASP A 119 2.16 21.65 8.73
C ASP A 119 2.05 21.16 7.29
N LEU A 120 2.07 19.84 7.05
CA LEU A 120 1.85 19.31 5.72
C LEU A 120 0.43 19.60 5.20
N VAL A 121 -0.59 19.42 6.03
CA VAL A 121 -1.98 19.80 5.68
C VAL A 121 -2.09 21.26 5.28
N ARG A 122 -1.40 22.16 5.98
CA ARG A 122 -1.42 23.60 5.71
C ARG A 122 -0.64 23.95 4.44
N THR A 123 0.59 23.47 4.30
CA THR A 123 1.48 23.84 3.19
C THR A 123 1.03 23.26 1.87
N GLU A 124 0.56 22.03 1.87
CA GLU A 124 0.07 21.34 0.66
C GLU A 124 -1.42 21.57 0.41
N GLN A 125 -2.09 22.35 1.27
CA GLN A 125 -3.53 22.64 1.16
C GLN A 125 -4.36 21.35 1.01
N VAL A 126 -4.13 20.39 1.87
CA VAL A 126 -4.84 19.10 1.87
C VAL A 126 -6.35 19.31 2.01
N ASP A 127 -7.13 18.58 1.23
CA ASP A 127 -8.59 18.63 1.25
C ASP A 127 -9.20 17.53 2.10
N VAL A 128 -8.54 16.36 2.15
CA VAL A 128 -8.95 15.19 2.95
C VAL A 128 -7.74 14.58 3.63
N LEU A 129 -7.82 14.40 4.94
CA LEU A 129 -6.86 13.66 5.73
C LEU A 129 -7.55 12.43 6.32
N VAL A 130 -6.92 11.27 6.18
CA VAL A 130 -7.30 10.05 6.90
C VAL A 130 -6.15 9.58 7.77
N VAL A 131 -6.47 9.15 8.99
CA VAL A 131 -5.48 8.73 9.99
C VAL A 131 -5.81 7.37 10.56
N GLN A 132 -4.79 6.55 10.75
CA GLN A 132 -4.83 5.24 11.38
C GLN A 132 -4.07 5.31 12.70
N GLU A 133 -4.33 4.35 13.59
CA GLU A 133 -3.76 4.31 14.95
C GLU A 133 -3.98 5.60 15.74
N PHE A 134 -5.18 6.14 15.57
CA PHE A 134 -5.60 7.44 16.06
C PHE A 134 -6.06 7.38 17.52
N THR A 135 -5.36 8.05 18.40
CA THR A 135 -5.63 8.06 19.84
C THR A 135 -6.29 9.37 20.31
N PRO A 136 -6.95 9.37 21.51
CA PRO A 136 -7.48 10.61 22.09
C PRO A 136 -6.42 11.68 22.32
N SER A 137 -5.19 11.31 22.68
CA SER A 137 -4.08 12.25 22.84
C SER A 137 -3.65 12.86 21.50
N ALA A 138 -3.54 12.05 20.44
CA ALA A 138 -3.22 12.54 19.10
C ALA A 138 -4.32 13.50 18.60
N GLN A 139 -5.61 13.19 18.83
CA GLN A 139 -6.70 14.10 18.50
C GLN A 139 -6.54 15.45 19.20
N ALA A 140 -6.33 15.44 20.53
CA ALA A 140 -6.21 16.66 21.30
C ALA A 140 -5.05 17.55 20.82
N GLU A 141 -3.91 16.96 20.45
CA GLU A 141 -2.77 17.70 19.91
C GLU A 141 -3.00 18.22 18.50
N LEU A 142 -3.61 17.45 17.60
CA LEU A 142 -3.99 17.92 16.27
C LEU A 142 -4.99 19.08 16.33
N ASP A 143 -6.00 18.99 17.21
CA ASP A 143 -6.98 20.06 17.44
C ASP A 143 -6.31 21.33 18.06
N ARG A 144 -5.38 21.13 19.02
CA ARG A 144 -4.60 22.26 19.62
C ARG A 144 -3.76 22.98 18.57
N LEU A 145 -3.23 22.28 17.57
CA LEU A 145 -2.47 22.84 16.45
C LEU A 145 -3.35 23.45 15.36
N GLY A 146 -4.68 23.34 15.50
CA GLY A 146 -5.67 23.96 14.63
C GLY A 146 -6.04 23.17 13.39
N LEU A 147 -5.88 21.84 13.42
CA LEU A 147 -6.32 20.97 12.33
C LEU A 147 -7.83 21.10 12.07
N ASP A 148 -8.62 21.22 13.13
CA ASP A 148 -10.07 21.41 13.08
C ASP A 148 -10.52 22.68 12.33
N ARG A 149 -9.65 23.72 12.28
CA ARG A 149 -9.90 24.94 11.49
C ARG A 149 -9.51 24.77 10.02
N LEU A 150 -8.50 23.94 9.73
CA LEU A 150 -8.05 23.65 8.37
C LEU A 150 -9.01 22.67 7.67
N LEU A 151 -9.48 21.66 8.41
CA LEU A 151 -10.35 20.59 7.95
C LEU A 151 -11.55 20.45 8.90
N PRO A 152 -12.58 21.32 8.77
CA PRO A 152 -13.65 21.44 9.79
C PRO A 152 -14.66 20.30 9.79
N TYR A 153 -14.77 19.54 8.72
CA TYR A 153 -15.69 18.41 8.64
C TYR A 153 -14.97 17.12 8.99
N ARG A 154 -15.52 16.34 9.92
CA ARG A 154 -14.80 15.17 10.44
C ARG A 154 -15.69 14.03 10.90
N HIS A 155 -15.21 12.80 10.74
CA HIS A 155 -15.67 11.59 11.40
C HIS A 155 -14.50 10.94 12.14
N LEU A 156 -14.58 10.89 13.47
CA LEU A 156 -13.44 10.50 14.31
C LEU A 156 -13.86 9.36 15.25
N ASN A 157 -12.96 8.38 15.39
CA ASN A 157 -13.05 7.34 16.41
C ASN A 157 -11.67 7.13 17.06
N PRO A 158 -11.23 8.07 17.91
CA PRO A 158 -9.96 7.92 18.61
C PRO A 158 -10.09 6.83 19.68
N VAL A 159 -9.17 5.87 19.64
CA VAL A 159 -9.11 4.74 20.58
C VAL A 159 -7.67 4.60 21.07
N VAL A 160 -7.49 4.29 22.36
CA VAL A 160 -6.14 4.04 22.93
C VAL A 160 -5.52 2.81 22.26
N GLY A 161 -4.27 2.94 21.86
CA GLY A 161 -3.55 1.92 21.09
C GLY A 161 -3.76 2.06 19.58
N THR A 162 -3.80 0.93 18.87
CA THR A 162 -3.80 0.86 17.42
C THR A 162 -5.19 0.85 16.73
N PRO A 163 -6.34 0.59 17.41
CA PRO A 163 -7.62 0.41 16.69
C PRO A 163 -8.25 1.68 16.15
N GLY A 164 -7.82 2.87 16.60
CA GLY A 164 -8.49 4.13 16.29
C GLY A 164 -8.31 4.59 14.84
N SER A 165 -9.29 5.35 14.34
CA SER A 165 -9.31 5.88 12.98
C SER A 165 -9.97 7.25 12.92
N GLY A 166 -9.58 8.08 11.96
CA GLY A 166 -10.16 9.39 11.73
C GLY A 166 -10.19 9.79 10.27
N LEU A 167 -11.19 10.59 9.93
CA LEU A 167 -11.32 11.27 8.64
C LEU A 167 -11.61 12.74 8.90
N TYR A 168 -10.83 13.62 8.33
CA TYR A 168 -11.01 15.07 8.30
C TYR A 168 -11.14 15.54 6.86
N ALA A 169 -12.00 16.53 6.60
CA ALA A 169 -12.21 17.07 5.28
C ALA A 169 -12.38 18.60 5.31
N ARG A 170 -11.93 19.25 4.24
CA ARG A 170 -12.15 20.69 3.98
C ARG A 170 -13.58 20.95 3.50
N HIS A 171 -14.16 20.01 2.77
CA HIS A 171 -15.47 20.11 2.19
C HIS A 171 -16.54 19.39 3.05
N PRO A 172 -17.83 19.78 2.93
CA PRO A 172 -18.90 19.11 3.66
C PRO A 172 -18.90 17.59 3.46
N ILE A 173 -19.21 16.86 4.52
CA ILE A 173 -19.32 15.41 4.51
C ILE A 173 -20.73 14.98 4.85
N SER A 174 -21.14 13.82 4.32
CA SER A 174 -22.42 13.18 4.58
C SER A 174 -22.27 11.66 4.63
N GLY A 175 -23.30 10.95 5.06
CA GLY A 175 -23.35 9.48 5.00
C GLY A 175 -22.17 8.78 5.66
N GLY A 176 -21.54 9.42 6.64
CA GLY A 176 -20.34 8.93 7.31
C GLY A 176 -20.63 8.00 8.47
N GLY A 177 -19.58 7.39 8.98
CA GLY A 177 -19.64 6.48 10.12
C GLY A 177 -18.29 5.83 10.42
N ILE A 178 -18.35 4.86 11.33
CA ILE A 178 -17.22 4.03 11.73
C ILE A 178 -17.55 2.59 11.39
N ARG A 179 -16.71 1.96 10.59
CA ARG A 179 -16.74 0.54 10.33
C ARG A 179 -15.81 -0.16 11.32
N THR A 180 -16.30 -1.15 12.05
CA THR A 180 -15.45 -2.03 12.86
C THR A 180 -15.14 -3.28 12.06
N LEU A 181 -13.86 -3.58 11.91
CA LEU A 181 -13.39 -4.81 11.28
C LEU A 181 -13.54 -5.99 12.25
N ARG A 182 -13.70 -7.18 11.71
CA ARG A 182 -13.95 -8.39 12.50
C ARG A 182 -12.66 -9.10 12.96
N GLY A 183 -11.48 -8.51 12.69
CA GLY A 183 -10.20 -9.02 13.14
C GLY A 183 -10.06 -9.02 14.69
N ALA A 184 -8.99 -9.66 15.19
CA ALA A 184 -8.79 -9.89 16.63
C ALA A 184 -8.79 -8.62 17.49
N TRP A 185 -8.44 -7.46 16.93
CA TRP A 185 -8.21 -6.21 17.65
C TRP A 185 -9.32 -5.17 17.48
N GLY A 186 -10.38 -5.49 16.70
CA GLY A 186 -11.48 -4.56 16.48
C GLY A 186 -11.06 -3.24 15.83
N PHE A 187 -10.12 -3.29 14.90
CA PHE A 187 -9.69 -2.11 14.13
C PHE A 187 -10.88 -1.40 13.53
N THR A 188 -10.82 -0.09 13.53
CA THR A 188 -11.90 0.74 13.01
C THR A 188 -11.47 1.53 11.79
N GLN A 189 -12.41 1.81 10.90
CA GLN A 189 -12.21 2.60 9.69
C GLN A 189 -13.26 3.71 9.66
N ALA A 190 -12.83 4.94 9.79
CA ALA A 190 -13.68 6.12 9.60
C ALA A 190 -13.96 6.31 8.11
N TYR A 191 -15.20 6.55 7.73
CA TYR A 191 -15.59 6.83 6.37
C TYR A 191 -16.62 7.95 6.27
N ALA A 192 -16.62 8.65 5.14
CA ALA A 192 -17.64 9.65 4.83
C ALA A 192 -17.73 9.83 3.30
N THR A 193 -18.84 10.41 2.88
CA THR A 193 -19.00 10.95 1.52
C THR A 193 -18.61 12.43 1.54
N VAL A 194 -17.63 12.81 0.75
CA VAL A 194 -17.11 14.18 0.66
C VAL A 194 -17.73 14.89 -0.55
N ALA A 195 -18.34 16.06 -0.34
CA ALA A 195 -18.99 16.87 -1.36
C ALA A 195 -18.02 17.89 -1.95
N VAL A 196 -17.21 17.48 -2.92
CA VAL A 196 -16.28 18.36 -3.61
C VAL A 196 -17.00 19.22 -4.64
N PRO A 197 -16.88 20.57 -4.62
CA PRO A 197 -17.57 21.45 -5.57
C PRO A 197 -17.20 21.11 -7.02
N GLY A 198 -18.22 20.93 -7.88
CA GLY A 198 -18.04 20.61 -9.30
C GLY A 198 -17.75 19.15 -9.63
N ALA A 199 -17.65 18.28 -8.62
CA ALA A 199 -17.47 16.83 -8.80
C ALA A 199 -18.69 16.04 -8.30
N PRO A 200 -18.85 14.77 -8.71
CA PRO A 200 -19.72 13.83 -8.01
C PRO A 200 -19.22 13.63 -6.57
N GLU A 201 -20.13 13.24 -5.70
CA GLU A 201 -19.76 12.86 -4.33
C GLU A 201 -18.78 11.69 -4.33
N VAL A 202 -17.76 11.76 -3.47
CA VAL A 202 -16.71 10.76 -3.35
C VAL A 202 -16.75 10.14 -1.96
N ARG A 203 -16.91 8.84 -1.88
CA ARG A 203 -16.77 8.11 -0.62
C ARG A 203 -15.27 7.92 -0.32
N VAL A 204 -14.85 8.38 0.83
CA VAL A 204 -13.48 8.20 1.34
C VAL A 204 -13.54 7.37 2.61
N GLU A 205 -12.63 6.41 2.75
CA GLU A 205 -12.52 5.56 3.94
C GLU A 205 -11.05 5.43 4.36
N SER A 206 -10.79 5.55 5.67
CA SER A 206 -9.49 5.34 6.29
C SER A 206 -9.26 3.85 6.49
N ALA A 207 -8.56 3.20 5.56
CA ALA A 207 -8.34 1.75 5.58
C ALA A 207 -7.28 1.36 6.61
N HIS A 208 -7.60 0.35 7.46
CA HIS A 208 -6.64 -0.23 8.39
C HIS A 208 -7.00 -1.69 8.71
N PRO A 209 -6.78 -2.64 7.78
CA PRO A 209 -6.86 -4.07 8.05
C PRO A 209 -5.81 -4.51 9.08
N ALA A 210 -6.11 -5.58 9.82
CA ALA A 210 -5.19 -6.15 10.81
C ALA A 210 -3.80 -6.44 10.22
N ALA A 211 -2.74 -6.25 11.02
CA ALA A 211 -1.38 -6.56 10.60
C ALA A 211 -1.08 -8.08 10.65
N PRO A 212 -0.44 -8.66 9.64
CA PRO A 212 0.00 -10.05 9.67
C PRO A 212 1.37 -10.20 10.36
N TYR A 213 1.52 -9.62 11.56
CA TYR A 213 2.80 -9.61 12.28
C TYR A 213 3.24 -10.99 12.81
N ALA A 214 2.31 -11.94 12.92
CA ALA A 214 2.55 -13.31 13.32
C ALA A 214 1.71 -14.29 12.47
N LEU A 215 2.12 -15.56 12.43
CA LEU A 215 1.49 -16.56 11.54
C LEU A 215 0.02 -16.81 11.86
N ASP A 216 -0.37 -16.74 13.13
CA ASP A 216 -1.74 -16.88 13.61
C ASP A 216 -2.63 -15.66 13.29
N GLN A 217 -2.02 -14.51 13.02
CA GLN A 217 -2.72 -13.28 12.64
C GLN A 217 -3.09 -13.22 11.15
N ASN A 218 -2.51 -14.05 10.32
CA ASN A 218 -2.76 -14.06 8.86
C ASN A 218 -4.23 -14.29 8.50
N GLY A 219 -4.99 -15.00 9.35
CA GLY A 219 -6.42 -15.21 9.16
C GLY A 219 -7.23 -13.92 9.28
N TYR A 220 -6.95 -13.13 10.29
CA TYR A 220 -7.60 -11.83 10.53
C TYR A 220 -7.27 -10.82 9.43
N TRP A 221 -5.98 -10.69 9.09
CA TRP A 221 -5.50 -9.87 7.99
C TRP A 221 -6.24 -10.16 6.67
N ARG A 222 -6.37 -11.43 6.31
CA ARG A 222 -7.08 -11.86 5.10
C ARG A 222 -8.56 -11.52 5.16
N THR A 223 -9.20 -11.75 6.30
CA THR A 223 -10.62 -11.47 6.51
C THR A 223 -10.90 -9.97 6.39
N ASP A 224 -10.06 -9.13 6.99
CA ASP A 224 -10.21 -7.68 6.97
C ASP A 224 -9.96 -7.09 5.59
N LEU A 225 -8.95 -7.60 4.85
CA LEU A 225 -8.74 -7.20 3.45
C LEU A 225 -9.91 -7.60 2.55
N ALA A 226 -10.48 -8.79 2.76
CA ALA A 226 -11.64 -9.25 1.99
C ALA A 226 -12.92 -8.46 2.32
N ALA A 227 -12.99 -7.85 3.51
CA ALA A 227 -14.12 -7.02 3.95
C ALA A 227 -14.03 -5.56 3.45
N GLN A 228 -12.95 -5.17 2.77
CA GLN A 228 -12.84 -3.81 2.22
C GLN A 228 -13.91 -3.56 1.15
N PRO A 229 -14.53 -2.36 1.12
CA PRO A 229 -15.57 -2.07 0.15
C PRO A 229 -15.02 -2.08 -1.28
N PRO A 230 -15.69 -2.74 -2.24
CA PRO A 230 -15.27 -2.74 -3.62
C PRO A 230 -15.58 -1.41 -4.32
N ALA A 231 -14.76 -1.02 -5.29
CA ALA A 231 -15.15 -0.05 -6.29
C ALA A 231 -15.95 -0.76 -7.39
N THR A 232 -17.06 -0.17 -7.81
CA THR A 232 -17.89 -0.73 -8.87
C THR A 232 -18.09 0.31 -9.97
N PRO A 233 -18.16 -0.10 -11.25
CA PRO A 233 -18.26 0.84 -12.37
C PRO A 233 -19.47 1.78 -12.29
N GLN A 234 -20.60 1.31 -11.72
CA GLN A 234 -21.87 2.05 -11.60
C GLN A 234 -22.07 2.63 -10.18
N GLY A 235 -21.21 2.31 -9.23
CA GLY A 235 -21.28 2.80 -7.85
C GLY A 235 -20.83 4.25 -7.72
N ALA A 236 -20.95 4.80 -6.51
CA ALA A 236 -20.32 6.06 -6.15
C ALA A 236 -18.79 5.98 -6.33
N LEU A 237 -18.18 7.11 -6.64
CA LEU A 237 -16.71 7.20 -6.63
C LEU A 237 -16.20 6.85 -5.24
N SER A 238 -15.14 6.04 -5.18
CA SER A 238 -14.60 5.57 -3.90
C SER A 238 -13.10 5.72 -3.85
N ILE A 239 -12.62 6.10 -2.67
CA ILE A 239 -11.20 6.15 -2.32
C ILE A 239 -11.02 5.40 -1.00
N LEU A 240 -10.10 4.44 -0.97
CA LEU A 240 -9.61 3.80 0.25
C LEU A 240 -8.16 4.24 0.44
N ALA A 241 -7.86 4.89 1.55
CA ALA A 241 -6.50 5.35 1.82
C ALA A 241 -6.10 4.96 3.25
N GLY A 242 -4.88 4.51 3.43
CA GLY A 242 -4.39 4.10 4.75
C GLY A 242 -3.36 3.00 4.70
N ASP A 243 -3.13 2.41 5.86
CA ASP A 243 -2.28 1.25 6.06
C ASP A 243 -3.07 -0.03 5.78
N PHE A 244 -2.78 -0.67 4.65
CA PHE A 244 -3.42 -1.94 4.28
C PHE A 244 -2.72 -3.16 4.89
N ASN A 245 -1.58 -2.95 5.55
CA ASN A 245 -0.74 -4.05 6.02
C ASN A 245 -0.45 -5.09 4.92
N ALA A 246 -0.43 -4.65 3.68
CA ALA A 246 -0.31 -5.47 2.49
C ALA A 246 0.39 -4.71 1.37
N THR A 247 1.25 -5.37 0.61
CA THR A 247 1.85 -4.84 -0.61
C THR A 247 1.08 -5.29 -1.85
N LEU A 248 1.36 -4.69 -3.01
CA LEU A 248 0.81 -5.13 -4.31
C LEU A 248 1.23 -6.58 -4.71
N ASP A 249 2.05 -7.23 -3.89
CA ASP A 249 2.40 -8.64 -4.07
C ASP A 249 1.43 -9.61 -3.41
N HIS A 250 0.57 -9.12 -2.53
CA HIS A 250 -0.42 -9.93 -1.83
C HIS A 250 -1.69 -10.13 -2.66
N GLY A 251 -2.14 -11.37 -2.76
CA GLY A 251 -3.34 -11.77 -3.51
C GLY A 251 -4.61 -11.06 -3.05
N PRO A 252 -4.89 -10.93 -1.73
CA PRO A 252 -6.07 -10.22 -1.24
C PRO A 252 -6.12 -8.75 -1.67
N LEU A 253 -5.01 -8.00 -1.59
CA LEU A 253 -4.98 -6.62 -2.06
C LEU A 253 -5.17 -6.52 -3.58
N ARG A 254 -4.55 -7.43 -4.35
CA ARG A 254 -4.80 -7.50 -5.80
C ARG A 254 -6.24 -7.88 -6.13
N ALA A 255 -6.91 -8.68 -5.30
CA ALA A 255 -8.32 -8.97 -5.47
C ALA A 255 -9.18 -7.71 -5.28
N LEU A 256 -8.87 -6.88 -4.29
CA LEU A 256 -9.53 -5.60 -4.07
C LEU A 256 -9.31 -4.65 -5.26
N LEU A 257 -8.08 -4.52 -5.77
CA LEU A 257 -7.80 -3.71 -6.96
C LEU A 257 -8.63 -4.15 -8.18
N ARG A 258 -8.81 -5.46 -8.39
CA ARG A 258 -9.62 -5.99 -9.51
C ARG A 258 -11.09 -5.61 -9.44
N THR A 259 -11.62 -5.18 -8.31
CA THR A 259 -13.01 -4.70 -8.20
C THR A 259 -13.25 -3.38 -8.94
N GLY A 260 -12.20 -2.59 -9.17
CA GLY A 260 -12.30 -1.31 -9.88
C GLY A 260 -11.37 -0.23 -9.34
N TYR A 261 -10.48 -0.56 -8.38
CA TYR A 261 -9.48 0.37 -7.88
C TYR A 261 -8.19 0.37 -8.70
N VAL A 262 -7.49 1.49 -8.61
CA VAL A 262 -6.11 1.67 -9.05
C VAL A 262 -5.29 2.14 -7.84
N ASP A 263 -4.10 1.60 -7.66
CA ASP A 263 -3.15 2.13 -6.66
C ASP A 263 -2.52 3.42 -7.20
N ALA A 264 -2.69 4.50 -6.45
CA ALA A 264 -2.29 5.83 -6.90
C ALA A 264 -0.76 5.94 -7.09
N ALA A 265 0.04 5.39 -6.16
CA ALA A 265 1.48 5.43 -6.27
C ALA A 265 1.98 4.64 -7.49
N ALA A 266 1.45 3.44 -7.70
CA ALA A 266 1.79 2.64 -8.88
C ALA A 266 1.35 3.32 -10.19
N ALA A 267 0.22 4.03 -10.18
CA ALA A 267 -0.30 4.72 -11.36
C ALA A 267 0.64 5.82 -11.90
N VAL A 268 1.40 6.47 -11.03
CA VAL A 268 2.38 7.52 -11.39
C VAL A 268 3.83 7.03 -11.38
N GLY A 269 4.06 5.72 -11.21
CA GLY A 269 5.41 5.14 -11.20
C GLY A 269 6.14 5.26 -9.86
N ALA A 270 5.45 5.63 -8.78
CA ALA A 270 5.99 5.73 -7.41
C ALA A 270 5.71 4.49 -6.54
N GLY A 271 5.15 3.41 -7.09
CA GLY A 271 4.66 2.25 -6.35
C GLY A 271 5.73 1.34 -5.73
N LEU A 272 7.02 1.69 -5.86
CA LEU A 272 8.14 1.01 -5.19
C LEU A 272 8.73 1.84 -4.04
N VAL A 273 8.19 3.03 -3.76
CA VAL A 273 8.65 3.84 -2.62
C VAL A 273 8.11 3.23 -1.33
N GLY A 274 9.03 2.84 -0.44
CA GLY A 274 8.64 2.24 0.85
C GLY A 274 7.92 3.23 1.76
N THR A 275 6.83 2.79 2.35
CA THR A 275 6.01 3.59 3.27
C THR A 275 6.16 3.16 4.72
N TRP A 276 6.67 1.96 4.99
CA TRP A 276 6.93 1.41 6.32
C TRP A 276 8.37 0.89 6.43
N GLY A 277 8.99 1.12 7.57
CA GLY A 277 10.37 0.72 7.87
C GLY A 277 11.44 1.45 7.00
N PRO A 278 12.73 1.19 7.22
CA PRO A 278 13.23 0.56 8.45
C PRO A 278 13.02 1.49 9.65
N TYR A 279 12.90 0.90 10.84
CA TYR A 279 13.01 1.65 12.10
C TYR A 279 14.47 2.02 12.37
N ASP A 280 14.69 2.96 13.28
CA ASP A 280 16.02 3.27 13.76
C ASP A 280 16.72 2.01 14.27
N GLY A 281 17.81 1.63 13.60
CA GLY A 281 18.61 0.45 13.92
C GLY A 281 18.15 -0.86 13.29
N ASP A 282 17.00 -0.92 12.61
CA ASP A 282 16.54 -2.13 11.92
C ASP A 282 17.27 -2.36 10.60
N ARG A 283 17.45 -3.64 10.28
CA ARG A 283 18.03 -4.07 8.99
C ARG A 283 16.97 -4.52 7.99
N ILE A 284 15.69 -4.40 8.35
CA ILE A 284 14.57 -4.76 7.46
C ILE A 284 14.44 -3.66 6.40
N PRO A 285 14.53 -4.00 5.12
CA PRO A 285 14.36 -3.00 4.07
C PRO A 285 12.90 -2.50 4.01
N PRO A 286 12.68 -1.22 3.63
CA PRO A 286 11.34 -0.65 3.63
C PRO A 286 10.41 -1.35 2.63
N VAL A 287 9.13 -1.44 2.98
CA VAL A 287 8.06 -2.00 2.14
C VAL A 287 6.92 -1.01 1.98
N THR A 288 6.12 -1.15 0.91
CA THR A 288 4.97 -0.30 0.62
C THR A 288 3.72 -1.00 1.10
N ILE A 289 3.21 -0.66 2.29
CA ILE A 289 2.00 -1.23 2.88
C ILE A 289 0.89 -0.19 3.08
N ASP A 290 1.23 1.10 3.03
CA ASP A 290 0.27 2.18 2.96
C ASP A 290 -0.06 2.47 1.49
N HIS A 291 -1.34 2.69 1.19
CA HIS A 291 -1.83 2.90 -0.17
C HIS A 291 -2.91 3.96 -0.22
N VAL A 292 -3.03 4.61 -1.37
CA VAL A 292 -4.20 5.38 -1.78
C VAL A 292 -4.80 4.65 -2.99
N LEU A 293 -5.87 3.88 -2.74
CA LEU A 293 -6.61 3.15 -3.77
C LEU A 293 -7.74 4.04 -4.26
N VAL A 294 -7.71 4.41 -5.52
CA VAL A 294 -8.72 5.27 -6.14
C VAL A 294 -9.57 4.50 -7.14
N ASP A 295 -10.85 4.84 -7.21
CA ASP A 295 -11.71 4.38 -8.30
C ASP A 295 -11.05 4.69 -9.65
N ARG A 296 -11.05 3.73 -10.58
CA ARG A 296 -10.44 3.87 -11.92
C ARG A 296 -10.95 5.05 -12.75
N ARG A 297 -12.06 5.67 -12.36
CA ARG A 297 -12.61 6.89 -12.97
C ARG A 297 -11.96 8.17 -12.47
N ILE A 298 -11.15 8.10 -11.43
CA ILE A 298 -10.37 9.20 -10.85
C ILE A 298 -8.98 9.17 -11.50
N ALA A 299 -8.48 10.31 -11.97
CA ALA A 299 -7.11 10.40 -12.45
C ALA A 299 -6.15 10.76 -11.31
N VAL A 300 -5.01 10.09 -11.26
CA VAL A 300 -3.93 10.41 -10.32
C VAL A 300 -2.97 11.37 -11.01
N ARG A 301 -2.76 12.55 -10.45
CA ARG A 301 -1.86 13.58 -10.99
C ARG A 301 -0.46 13.45 -10.42
N ASP A 302 -0.38 13.29 -9.11
CA ASP A 302 0.88 13.14 -8.39
C ASP A 302 0.70 12.31 -7.13
N VAL A 303 1.78 11.66 -6.70
CA VAL A 303 1.88 10.99 -5.40
C VAL A 303 3.27 11.24 -4.83
N SER A 304 3.32 11.70 -3.59
CA SER A 304 4.57 11.84 -2.86
C SER A 304 4.49 11.16 -1.49
N VAL A 305 5.57 10.49 -1.12
CA VAL A 305 5.76 9.86 0.19
C VAL A 305 6.60 10.83 1.04
N ARG A 306 6.06 11.21 2.22
CA ARG A 306 6.63 12.21 3.11
C ARG A 306 7.01 11.60 4.45
N PRO A 307 8.13 11.98 5.05
CA PRO A 307 8.50 11.49 6.38
C PRO A 307 7.45 11.89 7.43
N LEU A 308 7.23 11.03 8.41
CA LEU A 308 6.40 11.28 9.59
C LEU A 308 7.25 10.99 10.84
N PRO A 309 7.86 12.03 11.44
CA PRO A 309 8.66 11.85 12.65
C PRO A 309 7.86 11.18 13.77
N GLY A 310 8.47 10.26 14.50
CA GLY A 310 7.82 9.54 15.58
C GLY A 310 6.93 8.38 15.14
N SER A 311 6.75 8.16 13.84
CA SER A 311 6.11 6.98 13.27
C SER A 311 7.11 6.12 12.51
N ASP A 312 6.86 4.83 12.44
CA ASP A 312 7.53 3.87 11.58
C ASP A 312 6.94 3.84 10.16
N HIS A 313 5.84 4.56 9.96
CA HIS A 313 5.24 4.81 8.66
C HIS A 313 5.62 6.18 8.10
N ARG A 314 5.36 6.34 6.81
CA ARG A 314 5.46 7.62 6.09
C ARG A 314 4.08 8.02 5.61
N MET A 315 3.84 9.32 5.54
CA MET A 315 2.62 9.89 4.97
C MET A 315 2.61 9.73 3.46
N ILE A 316 1.43 9.49 2.87
CA ILE A 316 1.23 9.55 1.42
C ILE A 316 0.33 10.73 1.10
N LEU A 317 0.83 11.66 0.31
CA LEU A 317 0.06 12.75 -0.29
C LEU A 317 -0.23 12.41 -1.74
N ALA A 318 -1.51 12.39 -2.12
CA ALA A 318 -1.96 12.13 -3.48
C ALA A 318 -2.75 13.33 -4.02
N GLU A 319 -2.42 13.78 -5.23
CA GLU A 319 -3.19 14.76 -5.99
C GLU A 319 -4.05 14.03 -7.03
N LEU A 320 -5.37 14.17 -6.88
CA LEU A 320 -6.37 13.40 -7.62
C LEU A 320 -7.28 14.34 -8.40
N ALA A 321 -7.51 14.08 -9.69
CA ALA A 321 -8.52 14.80 -10.48
C ALA A 321 -9.80 13.97 -10.56
N LEU A 322 -10.90 14.55 -10.11
CA LEU A 322 -12.22 13.94 -10.12
C LEU A 322 -12.93 14.21 -11.47
N PRO A 323 -13.82 13.33 -11.94
CA PRO A 323 -14.70 13.67 -13.03
C PRO A 323 -15.60 14.87 -12.68
N HIS A 324 -16.08 15.61 -13.68
CA HIS A 324 -17.10 16.62 -13.46
C HIS A 324 -18.42 15.99 -13.01
N ALA A 325 -19.13 16.68 -12.13
CA ALA A 325 -20.51 16.34 -11.85
C ALA A 325 -21.34 16.44 -13.14
N LEU A 326 -22.15 15.43 -13.40
CA LEU A 326 -23.14 15.56 -14.49
C LEU A 326 -24.14 16.67 -14.14
N PRO A 327 -24.59 17.48 -15.11
CA PRO A 327 -25.69 18.40 -14.88
C PRO A 327 -26.88 17.63 -14.24
N ARG A 328 -27.40 18.16 -13.15
CA ARG A 328 -28.65 17.59 -12.61
C ARG A 328 -29.75 17.88 -13.61
N PRO A 329 -30.61 16.89 -13.95
CA PRO A 329 -31.70 17.08 -14.87
C PRO A 329 -32.75 18.10 -14.35
#